data_4b3495b8cc02c94c290e349cd4b5920e
#
_entry.id   4b3495b8cc02c94c290e349cd4b5920e
#
_cell.length_a   1.000
_cell.length_b   1.000
_cell.length_c   1.000
_cell.angle_alpha   90.00
_cell.angle_beta   90.00
_cell.angle_gamma   90.00
#
_symmetry.space_group_name_H-M   'P 1'
#
loop_
_entity.id
_entity.type
_entity.pdbx_description
1 polymer ?
#
loop_
_entity_poly.entity_id
_entity_poly.type
_entity_poly.pdbx_seq_one_letter_code
_entity_poly.pdbx_strand_id
1 'polypeptide(L)'
;MAKQADTDAPYAPPLTLTPALLSQVAAIAEALGRWSARQDALPSPRLRRENRIHTIQASLAIEQNSLSLEQVTALFDGQRVIGPARDIQEVRNAIAAYDALPRWDPANPQHLLEAHGLLLAGLIDAPGRFRNGGVGIDRSD
;
A
#
# COMPACT_ATOMS: atom_id res chain seq x y z
N MET A 1 23.03 19.19 32.48
CA MET A 1 23.40 17.80 32.12
C MET A 1 22.19 17.19 31.45
N ALA A 2 22.15 17.17 30.11
CA ALA A 2 21.09 16.57 29.34
C ALA A 2 21.31 15.04 29.32
N LYS A 3 20.27 14.30 29.75
CA LYS A 3 20.25 12.84 29.76
C LYS A 3 20.21 12.36 28.30
N GLN A 4 21.31 11.80 27.82
CA GLN A 4 21.39 11.11 26.54
C GLN A 4 20.37 9.97 26.58
N ALA A 5 19.34 10.04 25.73
CA ALA A 5 18.40 8.96 25.54
C ALA A 5 19.13 7.80 24.89
N ASP A 6 19.02 6.63 25.49
CA ASP A 6 19.50 5.35 24.99
C ASP A 6 18.74 5.03 23.67
N THR A 7 19.41 5.20 22.54
CA THR A 7 18.82 5.11 21.20
C THR A 7 18.90 3.69 20.62
N ASP A 8 19.24 2.69 21.42
CA ASP A 8 19.53 1.33 20.91
C ASP A 8 18.40 0.30 21.20
N ALA A 9 17.31 0.68 21.82
CA ALA A 9 16.18 -0.21 21.96
C ALA A 9 15.26 -0.12 20.73
N PRO A 10 14.84 -1.24 20.12
CA PRO A 10 13.90 -1.21 19.02
C PRO A 10 12.59 -0.53 19.46
N TYR A 11 12.09 0.37 18.64
CA TYR A 11 10.82 1.04 18.91
C TYR A 11 9.71 0.02 19.13
N ALA A 12 9.12 0.01 20.30
CA ALA A 12 7.93 -0.78 20.62
C ALA A 12 6.73 0.17 20.72
N PRO A 13 5.71 0.03 19.86
CA PRO A 13 4.52 0.85 19.97
C PRO A 13 3.83 0.60 21.32
N PRO A 14 3.20 1.64 21.92
CA PRO A 14 2.48 1.48 23.17
C PRO A 14 1.27 0.56 22.96
N LEU A 15 1.36 -0.67 23.45
CA LEU A 15 0.33 -1.68 23.36
C LEU A 15 0.08 -2.31 24.73
N THR A 16 -1.18 -2.30 25.16
CA THR A 16 -1.62 -3.04 26.35
C THR A 16 -2.45 -4.25 25.92
N LEU A 17 -1.96 -5.44 26.22
CA LEU A 17 -2.71 -6.67 25.97
C LEU A 17 -3.82 -6.81 27.01
N THR A 18 -5.06 -6.57 26.58
CA THR A 18 -6.25 -6.74 27.42
C THR A 18 -6.91 -8.11 27.14
N PRO A 19 -7.68 -8.66 28.10
CA PRO A 19 -8.45 -9.87 27.84
C PRO A 19 -9.41 -9.75 26.66
N ALA A 20 -10.00 -8.56 26.45
CA ALA A 20 -10.86 -8.28 25.29
C ALA A 20 -10.08 -8.38 23.96
N LEU A 21 -8.88 -7.82 23.91
CA LEU A 21 -8.03 -7.90 22.72
C LEU A 21 -7.66 -9.36 22.40
N LEU A 22 -7.28 -10.14 23.43
CA LEU A 22 -6.96 -11.56 23.25
C LEU A 22 -8.17 -12.38 22.77
N SER A 23 -9.35 -12.10 23.30
CA SER A 23 -10.59 -12.75 22.84
C SER A 23 -10.91 -12.41 21.37
N GLN A 24 -10.69 -11.17 20.94
CA GLN A 24 -10.88 -10.78 19.55
C GLN A 24 -9.87 -11.46 18.62
N VAL A 25 -8.60 -11.54 19.02
CA VAL A 25 -7.56 -12.25 18.25
C VAL A 25 -7.93 -13.73 18.09
N ALA A 26 -8.38 -14.37 19.17
CA ALA A 26 -8.81 -15.77 19.13
C ALA A 26 -10.02 -15.97 18.19
N ALA A 27 -11.02 -15.09 18.25
CA ALA A 27 -12.19 -15.15 17.37
C ALA A 27 -11.82 -14.96 15.89
N ILE A 28 -10.91 -14.04 15.58
CA ILE A 28 -10.39 -13.83 14.23
C ILE A 28 -9.63 -15.07 13.75
N ALA A 29 -8.75 -15.63 14.58
CA ALA A 29 -7.97 -16.81 14.23
C ALA A 29 -8.89 -18.03 13.96
N GLU A 30 -9.93 -18.21 14.77
CA GLU A 30 -10.93 -19.25 14.55
C GLU A 30 -11.71 -19.04 13.24
N ALA A 31 -12.14 -17.81 12.96
CA ALA A 31 -12.84 -17.47 11.71
C ALA A 31 -11.96 -17.74 10.48
N LEU A 32 -10.69 -17.34 10.52
CA LEU A 32 -9.70 -17.62 9.48
C LEU A 32 -9.47 -19.13 9.32
N GLY A 33 -9.36 -19.88 10.41
CA GLY A 33 -9.23 -21.33 10.38
C GLY A 33 -10.42 -22.03 9.72
N ARG A 34 -11.65 -21.62 10.07
CA ARG A 34 -12.87 -22.12 9.42
C ARG A 34 -12.92 -21.77 7.93
N TRP A 35 -12.48 -20.57 7.57
CA TRP A 35 -12.44 -20.15 6.17
C TRP A 35 -11.40 -20.93 5.38
N SER A 36 -10.19 -21.10 5.92
CA SER A 36 -9.09 -21.82 5.26
C SER A 36 -9.38 -23.33 5.10
N ALA A 37 -10.20 -23.92 5.98
CA ALA A 37 -10.61 -25.32 5.89
C ALA A 37 -11.59 -25.60 4.73
N ARG A 38 -12.19 -24.57 4.13
CA ARG A 38 -13.03 -24.69 2.94
C ARG A 38 -12.12 -24.73 1.71
N GLN A 39 -12.06 -25.87 1.02
CA GLN A 39 -11.20 -26.03 -0.17
C GLN A 39 -11.48 -25.03 -1.30
N ASP A 40 -12.67 -24.43 -1.33
CA ASP A 40 -13.10 -23.42 -2.32
C ASP A 40 -12.76 -21.98 -1.89
N ALA A 41 -12.02 -21.80 -0.79
CA ALA A 41 -11.83 -20.50 -0.15
C ALA A 41 -10.83 -19.59 -0.84
N LEU A 42 -10.01 -20.08 -1.77
CA LEU A 42 -9.09 -19.23 -2.51
C LEU A 42 -9.82 -18.49 -3.62
N PRO A 43 -9.76 -17.14 -3.63
CA PRO A 43 -10.34 -16.36 -4.72
C PRO A 43 -9.82 -16.86 -6.07
N SER A 44 -10.72 -17.04 -7.05
CA SER A 44 -10.30 -17.41 -8.39
C SER A 44 -9.28 -16.39 -8.95
N PRO A 45 -8.41 -16.79 -9.89
CA PRO A 45 -7.48 -15.84 -10.53
C PRO A 45 -8.20 -14.63 -11.13
N ARG A 46 -9.40 -14.82 -11.66
CA ARG A 46 -10.25 -13.75 -12.18
C ARG A 46 -10.67 -12.78 -11.07
N LEU A 47 -11.16 -13.29 -9.94
CA LEU A 47 -11.59 -12.46 -8.82
C LEU A 47 -10.41 -11.69 -8.21
N ARG A 48 -9.23 -12.31 -8.09
CA ARG A 48 -8.03 -11.63 -7.63
C ARG A 48 -7.63 -10.47 -8.56
N ARG A 49 -7.73 -10.68 -9.88
CA ARG A 49 -7.46 -9.64 -10.88
C ARG A 49 -8.46 -8.49 -10.74
N GLU A 50 -9.75 -8.79 -10.71
CA GLU A 50 -10.82 -7.80 -10.57
C GLU A 50 -10.66 -6.97 -9.30
N ASN A 51 -10.46 -7.63 -8.16
CA ASN A 51 -10.21 -6.95 -6.87
C ASN A 51 -8.98 -6.04 -6.93
N ARG A 52 -7.91 -6.47 -7.60
CA ARG A 52 -6.70 -5.66 -7.75
C ARG A 52 -6.95 -4.40 -8.57
N ILE A 53 -7.66 -4.50 -9.68
CA ILE A 53 -8.03 -3.36 -10.53
C ILE A 53 -8.88 -2.37 -9.71
N HIS A 54 -9.90 -2.85 -9.00
CA HIS A 54 -10.73 -2.02 -8.14
C HIS A 54 -9.92 -1.34 -7.02
N THR A 55 -9.01 -2.06 -6.39
CA THR A 55 -8.17 -1.51 -5.31
C THR A 55 -7.27 -0.40 -5.84
N ILE A 56 -6.62 -0.59 -7.00
CA ILE A 56 -5.77 0.43 -7.63
C ILE A 56 -6.61 1.66 -7.96
N GLN A 57 -7.74 1.49 -8.64
CA GLN A 57 -8.60 2.60 -9.03
C GLN A 57 -9.12 3.37 -7.82
N ALA A 58 -9.64 2.68 -6.80
CA ALA A 58 -10.19 3.31 -5.60
C ALA A 58 -9.11 4.06 -4.79
N SER A 59 -7.91 3.49 -4.65
CA SER A 59 -6.81 4.16 -3.95
C SER A 59 -6.36 5.43 -4.66
N LEU A 60 -6.22 5.38 -5.98
CA LEU A 60 -5.79 6.55 -6.76
C LEU A 60 -6.91 7.61 -6.88
N ALA A 61 -8.19 7.21 -6.86
CA ALA A 61 -9.30 8.15 -6.83
C ALA A 61 -9.30 9.02 -5.55
N ILE A 62 -8.83 8.49 -4.41
CA ILE A 62 -8.63 9.28 -3.18
C ILE A 62 -7.57 10.38 -3.41
N GLU A 63 -6.56 10.11 -4.21
CA GLU A 63 -5.51 11.06 -4.62
C GLU A 63 -5.91 11.92 -5.83
N GLN A 64 -7.21 11.95 -6.17
CA GLN A 64 -7.79 12.74 -7.25
C GLN A 64 -7.40 12.31 -8.67
N ASN A 65 -6.92 11.06 -8.85
CA ASN A 65 -6.73 10.50 -10.18
C ASN A 65 -8.08 10.40 -10.90
N SER A 66 -8.15 10.89 -12.12
CA SER A 66 -9.42 11.06 -12.86
C SER A 66 -9.80 9.87 -13.74
N LEU A 67 -8.97 8.81 -13.82
CA LEU A 67 -9.24 7.67 -14.69
C LEU A 67 -10.39 6.82 -14.18
N SER A 68 -11.29 6.46 -15.11
CA SER A 68 -12.40 5.55 -14.83
C SER A 68 -11.91 4.12 -14.62
N LEU A 69 -12.77 3.28 -14.04
CA LEU A 69 -12.47 1.85 -13.85
C LEU A 69 -12.16 1.14 -15.18
N GLU A 70 -12.87 1.50 -16.25
CA GLU A 70 -12.64 0.96 -17.59
C GLU A 70 -11.26 1.35 -18.12
N GLN A 71 -10.83 2.61 -17.90
CA GLN A 71 -9.52 3.08 -18.32
C GLN A 71 -8.39 2.41 -17.52
N VAL A 72 -8.58 2.23 -16.21
CA VAL A 72 -7.63 1.49 -15.35
C VAL A 72 -7.55 0.03 -15.80
N THR A 73 -8.70 -0.60 -16.12
CA THR A 73 -8.76 -1.96 -16.65
C THR A 73 -8.00 -2.08 -17.99
N ALA A 74 -8.21 -1.13 -18.89
CA ALA A 74 -7.51 -1.09 -20.19
C ALA A 74 -5.98 -0.96 -20.01
N LEU A 75 -5.52 -0.10 -19.08
CA LEU A 75 -4.10 0.01 -18.75
C LEU A 75 -3.54 -1.29 -18.15
N PHE A 76 -4.33 -1.96 -17.30
CA PHE A 76 -3.96 -3.26 -16.73
C PHE A 76 -3.79 -4.34 -17.81
N ASP A 77 -4.56 -4.24 -18.91
CA ASP A 77 -4.48 -5.13 -20.08
C ASP A 77 -3.43 -4.66 -21.12
N GLY A 78 -2.61 -3.67 -20.79
CA GLY A 78 -1.57 -3.16 -21.68
C GLY A 78 -2.08 -2.32 -22.84
N GLN A 79 -3.34 -1.92 -22.83
CA GLN A 79 -3.96 -1.11 -23.87
C GLN A 79 -3.60 0.38 -23.72
N ARG A 80 -3.75 1.12 -24.80
CA ARG A 80 -3.59 2.59 -24.79
C ARG A 80 -4.86 3.25 -24.27
N VAL A 81 -4.69 4.23 -23.39
CA VAL A 81 -5.78 5.03 -22.81
C VAL A 81 -5.52 6.50 -23.11
N ILE A 82 -6.60 7.23 -23.38
CA ILE A 82 -6.57 8.70 -23.48
C ILE A 82 -6.95 9.28 -22.14
N GLY A 83 -6.10 10.16 -21.58
CA GLY A 83 -6.30 10.79 -20.28
C GLY A 83 -5.09 11.66 -19.91
N PRO A 84 -5.12 12.33 -18.75
CA PRO A 84 -3.97 13.09 -18.28
C PRO A 84 -2.74 12.19 -18.16
N ALA A 85 -1.60 12.67 -18.68
CA ALA A 85 -0.37 11.86 -18.71
C ALA A 85 0.10 11.47 -17.29
N ARG A 86 -0.10 12.35 -16.31
CA ARG A 86 0.20 12.10 -14.91
C ARG A 86 -0.65 10.96 -14.35
N ASP A 87 -1.97 11.00 -14.56
CA ASP A 87 -2.90 10.00 -14.05
C ASP A 87 -2.60 8.61 -14.65
N ILE A 88 -2.29 8.57 -15.94
CA ILE A 88 -1.88 7.33 -16.63
C ILE A 88 -0.58 6.79 -16.02
N GLN A 89 0.39 7.67 -15.72
CA GLN A 89 1.65 7.27 -15.11
C GLN A 89 1.44 6.73 -13.69
N GLU A 90 0.59 7.35 -12.89
CA GLU A 90 0.23 6.90 -11.55
C GLU A 90 -0.37 5.48 -11.56
N VAL A 91 -1.31 5.21 -12.47
CA VAL A 91 -1.90 3.88 -12.62
C VAL A 91 -0.86 2.84 -13.03
N ARG A 92 0.01 3.15 -14.00
CA ARG A 92 1.09 2.25 -14.41
C ARG A 92 2.05 1.93 -13.27
N ASN A 93 2.42 2.95 -12.51
CA ASN A 93 3.28 2.80 -11.34
C ASN A 93 2.61 1.92 -10.26
N ALA A 94 1.33 2.13 -10.00
CA ALA A 94 0.58 1.31 -9.07
C ALA A 94 0.51 -0.16 -9.51
N ILE A 95 0.25 -0.43 -10.79
CA ILE A 95 0.27 -1.80 -11.34
C ILE A 95 1.63 -2.45 -11.11
N ALA A 96 2.73 -1.75 -11.43
CA ALA A 96 4.09 -2.25 -11.24
C ALA A 96 4.43 -2.49 -9.76
N ALA A 97 3.99 -1.61 -8.87
CA ALA A 97 4.18 -1.76 -7.42
C ALA A 97 3.41 -2.99 -6.89
N TYR A 98 2.17 -3.20 -7.33
CA TYR A 98 1.40 -4.39 -6.96
C TYR A 98 2.02 -5.69 -7.48
N ASP A 99 2.69 -5.68 -8.65
CA ASP A 99 3.44 -6.84 -9.17
C ASP A 99 4.69 -7.13 -8.32
N ALA A 100 5.29 -6.09 -7.77
CA ALA A 100 6.46 -6.20 -6.92
C ALA A 100 6.13 -6.57 -5.46
N LEU A 101 4.90 -6.29 -4.99
CA LEU A 101 4.47 -6.42 -3.59
C LEU A 101 4.85 -7.76 -2.91
N PRO A 102 4.73 -8.94 -3.56
CA PRO A 102 5.10 -10.21 -2.92
C PRO A 102 6.60 -10.35 -2.57
N ARG A 103 7.45 -9.48 -3.12
CA ARG A 103 8.91 -9.52 -2.90
C ARG A 103 9.34 -8.63 -1.74
N TRP A 104 8.46 -7.78 -1.22
CA TRP A 104 8.79 -6.80 -0.20
C TRP A 104 8.45 -7.29 1.20
N ASP A 105 9.39 -7.11 2.09
CA ASP A 105 9.20 -7.21 3.53
C ASP A 105 8.83 -5.81 4.06
N PRO A 106 7.64 -5.61 4.65
CA PRO A 106 7.20 -4.31 5.15
C PRO A 106 8.06 -3.79 6.32
N ALA A 107 8.81 -4.65 7.00
CA ALA A 107 9.73 -4.27 8.07
C ALA A 107 11.11 -3.83 7.54
N ASN A 108 11.39 -3.99 6.23
CA ASN A 108 12.66 -3.62 5.64
C ASN A 108 12.60 -2.19 5.05
N PRO A 109 13.36 -1.21 5.59
CA PRO A 109 13.37 0.16 5.08
C PRO A 109 13.78 0.27 3.59
N GLN A 110 14.63 -0.62 3.09
CA GLN A 110 15.05 -0.60 1.68
C GLN A 110 13.89 -0.98 0.77
N HIS A 111 13.06 -1.96 1.16
CA HIS A 111 11.86 -2.33 0.40
C HIS A 111 10.81 -1.21 0.42
N LEU A 112 10.70 -0.44 1.51
CA LEU A 112 9.86 0.76 1.55
C LEU A 112 10.34 1.81 0.52
N LEU A 113 11.66 2.04 0.42
CA LEU A 113 12.22 2.96 -0.56
C LEU A 113 12.06 2.46 -1.99
N GLU A 114 12.18 1.16 -2.24
CA GLU A 114 11.88 0.57 -3.55
C GLU A 114 10.42 0.77 -3.94
N ALA A 115 9.49 0.49 -3.02
CA ALA A 115 8.06 0.70 -3.24
C ALA A 115 7.74 2.17 -3.55
N HIS A 116 8.27 3.10 -2.76
CA HIS A 116 8.18 4.53 -3.02
C HIS A 116 8.78 4.91 -4.38
N GLY A 117 9.92 4.32 -4.73
CA GLY A 117 10.58 4.51 -6.01
C GLY A 117 9.70 4.12 -7.19
N LEU A 118 9.06 2.96 -7.12
CA LEU A 118 8.16 2.48 -8.16
C LEU A 118 6.88 3.33 -8.24
N LEU A 119 6.24 3.62 -7.10
CA LEU A 119 4.99 4.37 -7.07
C LEU A 119 5.13 5.78 -7.60
N LEU A 120 6.27 6.43 -7.38
CA LEU A 120 6.50 7.82 -7.74
C LEU A 120 7.46 8.01 -8.95
N ALA A 121 7.76 6.92 -9.66
CA ALA A 121 8.58 6.98 -10.86
C ALA A 121 7.98 7.93 -11.93
N GLY A 122 8.76 8.94 -12.36
CA GLY A 122 8.33 9.93 -13.32
C GLY A 122 7.29 10.95 -12.83
N LEU A 123 6.95 10.94 -11.54
CA LEU A 123 6.00 11.86 -10.92
C LEU A 123 6.69 12.92 -10.06
N ILE A 124 7.85 12.59 -9.51
CA ILE A 124 8.69 13.47 -8.68
C ILE A 124 10.17 13.32 -9.04
N ASP A 125 10.99 14.32 -8.64
CA ASP A 125 12.43 14.35 -8.99
C ASP A 125 13.28 13.30 -8.25
N ALA A 126 12.91 12.90 -7.04
CA ALA A 126 13.71 12.02 -6.20
C ALA A 126 12.89 10.85 -5.60
N PRO A 127 12.34 9.94 -6.45
CA PRO A 127 11.61 8.79 -5.96
C PRO A 127 12.56 7.80 -5.25
N GLY A 128 12.05 7.07 -4.25
CA GLY A 128 12.81 6.05 -3.53
C GLY A 128 13.83 6.60 -2.54
N ARG A 129 13.68 7.84 -2.07
CA ARG A 129 14.58 8.48 -1.10
C ARG A 129 13.81 9.14 0.02
N PHE A 130 14.39 9.15 1.21
CA PHE A 130 13.93 10.03 2.27
C PHE A 130 14.24 11.48 1.90
N ARG A 131 13.34 12.39 2.23
CA ARG A 131 13.57 13.82 2.02
C ARG A 131 14.57 14.36 3.06
N ASN A 132 15.30 15.39 2.67
CA ASN A 132 16.30 16.04 3.52
C ASN A 132 15.73 17.22 4.34
N GLY A 133 14.44 17.56 4.14
CA GLY A 133 13.79 18.69 4.80
C GLY A 133 12.68 18.27 5.74
N GLY A 134 12.38 19.15 6.72
CA GLY A 134 11.21 19.00 7.59
C GLY A 134 9.90 19.16 6.82
N VAL A 135 8.82 18.59 7.38
CA VAL A 135 7.44 18.77 6.89
C VAL A 135 6.61 19.35 8.01
N GLY A 136 5.97 20.47 7.72
CA GLY A 136 4.94 21.04 8.56
C GLY A 136 3.55 20.72 8.03
N ILE A 137 2.58 20.64 8.91
CA ILE A 137 1.16 20.69 8.56
C ILE A 137 0.77 22.15 8.67
N ASP A 138 0.47 22.80 7.56
CA ASP A 138 -0.10 24.15 7.56
C ASP A 138 -1.55 24.03 8.04
N ARG A 139 -1.85 24.62 9.18
CA ARG A 139 -3.24 24.86 9.59
C ARG A 139 -3.65 26.19 8.96
N SER A 140 -4.32 26.15 7.86
CA SER A 140 -5.11 27.30 7.42
C SER A 140 -6.29 27.42 8.41
N ASP A 141 -6.29 28.49 9.21
CA ASP A 141 -7.43 28.92 10.02
C ASP A 141 -8.62 29.31 9.11
#